data_7ac51496eb5f16f4cb7aa9050a4a567e
#
_entry.id   7ac51496eb5f16f4cb7aa9050a4a567e
#
_cell.length_a   1.000
_cell.length_b   1.000
_cell.length_c   1.000
_cell.angle_alpha   90.00
_cell.angle_beta   90.00
_cell.angle_gamma   90.00
#
_symmetry.space_group_name_H-M   'P 1'
#
loop_
_entity.id
_entity.type
_entity.pdbx_description
1 polymer ?
#
loop_
_entity_poly.entity_id
_entity_poly.type
_entity_poly.pdbx_seq_one_letter_code
_entity_poly.pdbx_strand_id
1 'polypeptide(L)'
;MALLAVSRAMRPAMAALFALDARLADIVRTTREPLVGQMRLTWWHDALPRLDDAPAPAEPLLRELQRLLLPQGVSGALLATMIDGWEALIVADPIDAAALDTHARARGEGLFAAAGRLLGGDSPLLTPAGRGWALADLAAHLSDRDSATRAADSAGEALADAFSGTWPRTLRPVGLSALIAKLDRSDLAPIVKALKVGAFRMTGR
;
A
#
# COMPACT_ATOMS: atom_id res chain seq x y z
N MET A 1 -1.71 -5.43 -12.56
CA MET A 1 -1.75 -6.92 -12.59
C MET A 1 -2.57 -7.52 -11.42
N ALA A 2 -2.38 -7.09 -10.17
CA ALA A 2 -3.14 -7.62 -9.01
C ALA A 2 -4.65 -7.41 -9.13
N LEU A 3 -5.13 -6.30 -9.67
CA LEU A 3 -6.55 -6.02 -9.87
C LEU A 3 -7.28 -7.07 -10.73
N LEU A 4 -6.60 -7.74 -11.67
CA LEU A 4 -7.20 -8.80 -12.49
C LEU A 4 -7.49 -10.08 -11.69
N ALA A 5 -6.82 -10.28 -10.56
CA ALA A 5 -7.06 -11.40 -9.66
C ALA A 5 -8.24 -11.17 -8.70
N VAL A 6 -8.71 -9.92 -8.58
CA VAL A 6 -9.86 -9.52 -7.77
C VAL A 6 -11.17 -9.84 -8.49
N SER A 7 -12.21 -10.24 -7.77
CA SER A 7 -13.55 -10.45 -8.33
C SER A 7 -14.05 -9.20 -9.06
N ARG A 8 -14.84 -9.39 -10.11
CA ARG A 8 -15.31 -8.27 -10.94
C ARG A 8 -16.07 -7.21 -10.12
N ALA A 9 -16.82 -7.66 -9.11
CA ALA A 9 -17.59 -6.77 -8.23
C ALA A 9 -16.70 -5.88 -7.35
N MET A 10 -15.55 -6.40 -6.88
CA MET A 10 -14.67 -5.67 -5.95
C MET A 10 -13.57 -4.86 -6.65
N ARG A 11 -13.40 -5.03 -7.97
CA ARG A 11 -12.36 -4.27 -8.72
C ARG A 11 -12.48 -2.77 -8.59
N PRO A 12 -13.68 -2.15 -8.67
CA PRO A 12 -13.79 -0.70 -8.51
C PRO A 12 -13.36 -0.21 -7.13
N ALA A 13 -13.74 -0.92 -6.06
CA ALA A 13 -13.32 -0.57 -4.70
C ALA A 13 -11.80 -0.69 -4.52
N MET A 14 -11.23 -1.78 -5.00
CA MET A 14 -9.78 -1.98 -4.96
C MET A 14 -9.03 -0.94 -5.79
N ALA A 15 -9.55 -0.57 -6.96
CA ALA A 15 -8.98 0.48 -7.79
C ALA A 15 -9.00 1.85 -7.09
N ALA A 16 -10.11 2.20 -6.42
CA ALA A 16 -10.21 3.44 -5.66
C ALA A 16 -9.23 3.47 -4.48
N LEU A 17 -9.03 2.35 -3.78
CA LEU A 17 -8.03 2.24 -2.71
C LEU A 17 -6.61 2.52 -3.22
N PHE A 18 -6.20 1.87 -4.32
CA PHE A 18 -4.89 2.13 -4.94
C PHE A 18 -4.79 3.52 -5.57
N ALA A 19 -5.90 4.11 -6.02
CA ALA A 19 -5.92 5.49 -6.51
C ALA A 19 -5.65 6.50 -5.37
N LEU A 20 -6.11 6.21 -4.14
CA LEU A 20 -5.75 7.02 -2.98
C LEU A 20 -4.24 6.96 -2.72
N ASP A 21 -3.65 5.77 -2.66
CA ASP A 21 -2.20 5.62 -2.47
C ASP A 21 -1.40 6.36 -3.56
N ALA A 22 -1.80 6.22 -4.82
CA ALA A 22 -1.18 6.92 -5.93
C ALA A 22 -1.32 8.45 -5.82
N ARG A 23 -2.47 8.95 -5.34
CA ARG A 23 -2.70 10.38 -5.10
C ARG A 23 -1.77 10.92 -4.02
N LEU A 24 -1.59 10.19 -2.91
CA LEU A 24 -0.69 10.58 -1.84
C LEU A 24 0.78 10.56 -2.30
N ALA A 25 1.17 9.53 -3.05
CA ALA A 25 2.49 9.45 -3.67
C ALA A 25 2.75 10.65 -4.61
N ASP A 26 1.76 11.05 -5.41
CA ASP A 26 1.89 12.21 -6.32
C ASP A 26 2.08 13.51 -5.56
N ILE A 27 1.44 13.70 -4.41
CA ILE A 27 1.65 14.89 -3.57
C ILE A 27 3.11 14.97 -3.18
N VAL A 28 3.70 13.88 -2.69
CA VAL A 28 5.10 13.84 -2.24
C VAL A 28 6.07 14.06 -3.41
N ARG A 29 5.86 13.36 -4.53
CA ARG A 29 6.77 13.42 -5.69
C ARG A 29 6.73 14.75 -6.45
N THR A 30 5.59 15.41 -6.49
CA THR A 30 5.41 16.63 -7.30
C THR A 30 5.60 17.92 -6.52
N THR A 31 5.67 17.84 -5.19
CA THR A 31 5.83 19.04 -4.33
C THR A 31 7.30 19.25 -4.02
N ARG A 32 7.83 20.41 -4.45
CA ARG A 32 9.22 20.80 -4.21
C ARG A 32 9.45 21.43 -2.83
N GLU A 33 8.43 22.09 -2.29
CA GLU A 33 8.48 22.74 -0.98
C GLU A 33 7.86 21.84 0.07
N PRO A 34 8.62 21.33 1.06
CA PRO A 34 8.12 20.40 2.08
C PRO A 34 6.83 20.88 2.77
N LEU A 35 6.78 22.17 3.13
CA LEU A 35 5.62 22.76 3.81
C LEU A 35 4.34 22.68 2.96
N VAL A 36 4.45 22.92 1.64
CA VAL A 36 3.29 22.80 0.73
C VAL A 36 2.84 21.34 0.62
N GLY A 37 3.78 20.41 0.60
CA GLY A 37 3.49 18.97 0.64
C GLY A 37 2.73 18.55 1.91
N GLN A 38 3.20 19.01 3.06
CA GLN A 38 2.55 18.77 4.35
C GLN A 38 1.13 19.37 4.37
N MET A 39 0.93 20.60 3.95
CA MET A 39 -0.41 21.22 3.89
C MET A 39 -1.38 20.41 3.01
N ARG A 40 -0.91 19.89 1.87
CA ARG A 40 -1.73 19.06 0.99
C ARG A 40 -2.06 17.71 1.63
N LEU A 41 -1.10 17.06 2.31
CA LEU A 41 -1.35 15.81 3.04
C LEU A 41 -2.29 16.05 4.22
N THR A 42 -2.11 17.12 4.99
CA THR A 42 -3.01 17.50 6.09
C THR A 42 -4.46 17.66 5.61
N TRP A 43 -4.67 18.27 4.44
CA TRP A 43 -6.03 18.38 3.87
C TRP A 43 -6.68 17.00 3.64
N TRP A 44 -5.91 16.04 3.11
CA TRP A 44 -6.39 14.65 2.93
C TRP A 44 -6.62 13.96 4.28
N HIS A 45 -5.71 14.17 5.24
CA HIS A 45 -5.81 13.63 6.59
C HIS A 45 -7.10 14.10 7.29
N ASP A 46 -7.47 15.35 7.11
CA ASP A 46 -8.70 15.92 7.68
C ASP A 46 -9.96 15.51 6.91
N ALA A 47 -9.87 15.35 5.61
CA ALA A 47 -11.02 15.05 4.75
C ALA A 47 -11.46 13.58 4.85
N LEU A 48 -10.51 12.64 4.95
CA LEU A 48 -10.80 11.20 4.94
C LEU A 48 -11.69 10.77 6.13
N PRO A 49 -11.39 11.10 7.41
CA PRO A 49 -12.25 10.68 8.53
C PRO A 49 -13.66 11.24 8.45
N ARG A 50 -13.83 12.45 7.88
CA ARG A 50 -15.16 13.06 7.73
C ARG A 50 -16.09 12.27 6.82
N LEU A 51 -15.55 11.40 5.95
CA LEU A 51 -16.37 10.52 5.11
C LEU A 51 -17.22 9.55 5.92
N ASP A 52 -16.82 9.26 7.16
CA ASP A 52 -17.53 8.33 8.03
C ASP A 52 -18.85 8.92 8.54
N ASP A 53 -18.92 10.27 8.70
CA ASP A 53 -20.04 10.96 9.34
C ASP A 53 -20.73 12.02 8.43
N ALA A 54 -20.12 12.39 7.31
CA ALA A 54 -20.60 13.46 6.44
C ALA A 54 -20.46 13.14 4.95
N PRO A 55 -21.25 13.77 4.07
CA PRO A 55 -21.08 13.63 2.63
C PRO A 55 -19.69 14.09 2.16
N ALA A 56 -19.11 13.36 1.23
CA ALA A 56 -17.83 13.69 0.64
C ALA A 56 -17.83 15.08 -0.02
N PRO A 57 -16.76 15.88 0.13
CA PRO A 57 -16.60 17.15 -0.57
C PRO A 57 -16.52 16.95 -2.09
N ALA A 58 -16.38 18.06 -2.84
CA ALA A 58 -16.38 18.08 -4.31
C ALA A 58 -15.08 17.50 -4.93
N GLU A 59 -14.41 16.55 -4.24
CA GLU A 59 -13.26 15.81 -4.73
C GLU A 59 -13.72 14.43 -5.27
N PRO A 60 -13.49 14.14 -6.55
CA PRO A 60 -14.00 12.90 -7.17
C PRO A 60 -13.55 11.63 -6.45
N LEU A 61 -12.27 11.57 -6.04
CA LEU A 61 -11.73 10.37 -5.38
C LEU A 61 -12.36 10.16 -3.99
N LEU A 62 -12.60 11.23 -3.20
CA LEU A 62 -13.27 11.10 -1.90
C LEU A 62 -14.71 10.57 -2.05
N ARG A 63 -15.43 10.99 -3.09
CA ARG A 63 -16.76 10.46 -3.40
C ARG A 63 -16.73 8.99 -3.78
N GLU A 64 -15.71 8.57 -4.55
CA GLU A 64 -15.52 7.16 -4.91
C GLU A 64 -15.18 6.32 -3.68
N LEU A 65 -14.26 6.79 -2.82
CA LEU A 65 -13.92 6.11 -1.57
C LEU A 65 -15.15 5.95 -0.68
N GLN A 66 -15.93 7.03 -0.45
CA GLN A 66 -17.14 6.96 0.36
C GLN A 66 -18.15 5.95 -0.20
N ARG A 67 -18.38 5.98 -1.51
CA ARG A 67 -19.36 5.11 -2.17
C ARG A 67 -18.94 3.64 -2.22
N LEU A 68 -17.64 3.36 -2.39
CA LEU A 68 -17.14 2.02 -2.71
C LEU A 68 -16.52 1.30 -1.52
N LEU A 69 -15.86 2.02 -0.61
CA LEU A 69 -15.07 1.42 0.46
C LEU A 69 -15.82 1.40 1.80
N LEU A 70 -16.48 2.49 2.16
CA LEU A 70 -17.15 2.59 3.45
C LEU A 70 -18.25 1.51 3.64
N PRO A 71 -19.09 1.20 2.64
CA PRO A 71 -20.06 0.11 2.77
C PRO A 71 -19.44 -1.27 2.95
N GLN A 72 -18.14 -1.41 2.65
CA GLN A 72 -17.37 -2.65 2.83
C GLN A 72 -16.61 -2.68 4.16
N GLY A 73 -16.86 -1.74 5.07
CA GLY A 73 -16.23 -1.66 6.39
C GLY A 73 -14.81 -1.08 6.41
N VAL A 74 -14.41 -0.39 5.32
CA VAL A 74 -13.17 0.39 5.28
C VAL A 74 -13.51 1.83 5.60
N SER A 75 -13.23 2.27 6.85
CA SER A 75 -13.53 3.62 7.31
C SER A 75 -12.58 4.67 6.74
N GLY A 76 -13.04 5.91 6.64
CA GLY A 76 -12.20 7.06 6.31
C GLY A 76 -11.08 7.26 7.33
N ALA A 77 -11.35 7.02 8.61
CA ALA A 77 -10.34 7.05 9.67
C ALA A 77 -9.20 6.04 9.42
N LEU A 78 -9.51 4.81 8.97
CA LEU A 78 -8.46 3.84 8.58
C LEU A 78 -7.64 4.34 7.38
N LEU A 79 -8.30 4.92 6.37
CA LEU A 79 -7.59 5.44 5.20
C LEU A 79 -6.69 6.62 5.55
N ALA A 80 -7.08 7.45 6.52
CA ALA A 80 -6.28 8.60 6.98
C ALA A 80 -4.92 8.17 7.57
N THR A 81 -4.86 7.01 8.25
CA THR A 81 -3.59 6.53 8.81
C THR A 81 -2.50 6.31 7.76
N MET A 82 -2.87 6.07 6.49
CA MET A 82 -1.88 5.91 5.41
C MET A 82 -1.08 7.20 5.14
N ILE A 83 -1.65 8.36 5.51
CA ILE A 83 -1.03 9.67 5.25
C ILE A 83 0.21 9.87 6.11
N ASP A 84 0.19 9.39 7.36
CA ASP A 84 1.33 9.49 8.28
C ASP A 84 2.60 8.87 7.66
N GLY A 85 2.42 7.81 6.88
CA GLY A 85 3.52 7.16 6.18
C GLY A 85 4.13 8.00 5.06
N TRP A 86 3.35 8.84 4.40
CA TRP A 86 3.83 9.76 3.39
C TRP A 86 4.40 11.03 4.01
N GLU A 87 3.80 11.52 5.09
CA GLU A 87 4.27 12.69 5.83
C GLU A 87 5.66 12.46 6.43
N ALA A 88 5.91 11.26 6.99
CA ALA A 88 7.20 10.88 7.53
C ALA A 88 8.34 11.04 6.52
N LEU A 89 8.09 10.83 5.23
CA LEU A 89 9.09 10.99 4.17
C LEU A 89 9.35 12.46 3.80
N ILE A 90 8.37 13.35 3.99
CA ILE A 90 8.54 14.80 3.73
C ILE A 90 9.34 15.45 4.84
N VAL A 91 9.16 14.99 6.08
CA VAL A 91 9.76 15.59 7.28
C VAL A 91 11.20 15.12 7.48
N ALA A 92 11.51 13.89 7.09
CA ALA A 92 12.83 13.29 7.31
C ALA A 92 13.83 13.72 6.22
N ASP A 93 14.93 14.36 6.64
CA ASP A 93 16.08 14.68 5.78
C ASP A 93 17.38 14.53 6.59
N PRO A 94 18.17 13.47 6.38
CA PRO A 94 17.94 12.32 5.50
C PRO A 94 16.83 11.39 6.02
N ILE A 95 16.26 10.56 5.11
CA ILE A 95 15.29 9.52 5.49
C ILE A 95 15.99 8.47 6.36
N ASP A 96 15.62 8.41 7.63
CA ASP A 96 16.17 7.50 8.63
C ASP A 96 15.35 6.21 8.81
N ALA A 97 15.79 5.33 9.71
CA ALA A 97 15.11 4.07 9.99
C ALA A 97 13.71 4.28 10.59
N ALA A 98 13.50 5.35 11.37
CA ALA A 98 12.21 5.66 11.97
C ALA A 98 11.19 6.10 10.90
N ALA A 99 11.63 6.94 9.95
CA ALA A 99 10.80 7.35 8.82
C ALA A 99 10.44 6.15 7.93
N LEU A 100 11.39 5.25 7.65
CA LEU A 100 11.15 4.01 6.92
C LEU A 100 10.14 3.10 7.62
N ASP A 101 10.27 2.92 8.95
CA ASP A 101 9.33 2.13 9.74
C ASP A 101 7.93 2.74 9.75
N THR A 102 7.84 4.05 9.94
CA THR A 102 6.56 4.76 9.90
C THR A 102 5.89 4.64 8.53
N HIS A 103 6.65 4.81 7.45
CA HIS A 103 6.14 4.63 6.09
C HIS A 103 5.65 3.20 5.84
N ALA A 104 6.43 2.20 6.23
CA ALA A 104 6.07 0.79 6.08
C ALA A 104 4.78 0.45 6.84
N ARG A 105 4.67 0.90 8.08
CA ARG A 105 3.53 0.65 8.95
C ARG A 105 2.29 1.41 8.48
N ALA A 106 2.36 2.72 8.40
CA ALA A 106 1.20 3.54 8.11
C ALA A 106 0.67 3.32 6.69
N ARG A 107 1.53 3.45 5.66
CA ARG A 107 1.15 3.21 4.26
C ARG A 107 0.91 1.73 3.98
N GLY A 108 1.90 0.87 4.30
CA GLY A 108 1.90 -0.53 3.88
C GLY A 108 0.86 -1.36 4.60
N GLU A 109 0.90 -1.38 5.94
CA GLU A 109 -0.08 -2.14 6.73
C GLU A 109 -1.49 -1.56 6.55
N GLY A 110 -1.65 -0.22 6.54
CA GLY A 110 -2.94 0.44 6.34
C GLY A 110 -3.59 0.05 5.01
N LEU A 111 -2.86 0.12 3.90
CA LEU A 111 -3.35 -0.27 2.58
C LEU A 111 -3.72 -1.76 2.52
N PHE A 112 -2.86 -2.64 3.06
CA PHE A 112 -3.12 -4.08 3.03
C PHE A 112 -4.25 -4.51 3.97
N ALA A 113 -4.40 -3.85 5.12
CA ALA A 113 -5.55 -4.05 6.01
C ALA A 113 -6.86 -3.61 5.33
N ALA A 114 -6.89 -2.45 4.69
CA ALA A 114 -8.04 -1.99 3.91
C ALA A 114 -8.37 -2.97 2.76
N ALA A 115 -7.35 -3.41 2.00
CA ALA A 115 -7.53 -4.40 0.94
C ALA A 115 -8.05 -5.75 1.47
N GLY A 116 -7.56 -6.20 2.62
CA GLY A 116 -8.05 -7.41 3.30
C GLY A 116 -9.54 -7.32 3.63
N ARG A 117 -9.98 -6.20 4.20
CA ARG A 117 -11.41 -5.95 4.49
C ARG A 117 -12.25 -5.97 3.23
N LEU A 118 -11.83 -5.30 2.15
CA LEU A 118 -12.52 -5.33 0.86
C LEU A 118 -12.66 -6.74 0.30
N LEU A 119 -11.69 -7.61 0.56
CA LEU A 119 -11.72 -9.01 0.11
C LEU A 119 -12.44 -9.94 1.10
N GLY A 120 -12.95 -9.41 2.20
CA GLY A 120 -13.69 -10.18 3.22
C GLY A 120 -12.81 -11.17 3.97
N GLY A 121 -11.53 -10.86 4.18
CA GLY A 121 -10.59 -11.73 4.88
C GLY A 121 -9.59 -10.97 5.76
N ASP A 122 -9.02 -11.71 6.71
CA ASP A 122 -7.92 -11.28 7.57
C ASP A 122 -6.85 -12.36 7.63
N SER A 123 -5.60 -11.95 7.84
CA SER A 123 -4.47 -12.86 7.99
C SER A 123 -3.27 -12.11 8.60
N PRO A 124 -2.51 -12.74 9.50
CA PRO A 124 -1.27 -12.17 10.02
C PRO A 124 -0.22 -11.91 8.92
N LEU A 125 -0.37 -12.50 7.74
CA LEU A 125 0.53 -12.27 6.60
C LEU A 125 0.31 -10.91 5.93
N LEU A 126 -0.82 -10.23 6.17
CA LEU A 126 -1.10 -8.90 5.58
C LEU A 126 -0.12 -7.85 6.07
N THR A 127 0.19 -7.84 7.37
CA THR A 127 1.11 -6.88 7.99
C THR A 127 2.50 -6.92 7.35
N PRO A 128 3.25 -8.04 7.37
CA PRO A 128 4.57 -8.07 6.75
C PRO A 128 4.51 -7.88 5.23
N ALA A 129 3.44 -8.32 4.57
CA ALA A 129 3.28 -8.12 3.13
C ALA A 129 3.10 -6.64 2.76
N GLY A 130 2.29 -5.91 3.52
CA GLY A 130 2.10 -4.47 3.33
C GLY A 130 3.39 -3.69 3.57
N ARG A 131 4.07 -3.96 4.69
CA ARG A 131 5.38 -3.35 5.01
C ARG A 131 6.38 -3.57 3.90
N GLY A 132 6.57 -4.82 3.51
CA GLY A 132 7.55 -5.16 2.49
C GLY A 132 7.21 -4.61 1.11
N TRP A 133 5.93 -4.57 0.74
CA TRP A 133 5.48 -3.95 -0.51
C TRP A 133 5.76 -2.44 -0.52
N ALA A 134 5.42 -1.72 0.55
CA ALA A 134 5.62 -0.27 0.64
C ALA A 134 7.11 0.11 0.61
N LEU A 135 7.95 -0.64 1.33
CA LEU A 135 9.40 -0.41 1.34
C LEU A 135 10.07 -0.77 0.02
N ALA A 136 9.62 -1.82 -0.67
CA ALA A 136 10.14 -2.18 -1.99
C ALA A 136 9.81 -1.12 -3.04
N ASP A 137 8.58 -0.58 -3.01
CA ASP A 137 8.16 0.53 -3.85
C ASP A 137 8.97 1.79 -3.54
N LEU A 138 9.14 2.13 -2.27
CA LEU A 138 9.93 3.28 -1.84
C LEU A 138 11.39 3.16 -2.30
N ALA A 139 12.04 2.02 -2.08
CA ALA A 139 13.43 1.79 -2.46
C ALA A 139 13.67 2.03 -3.96
N ALA A 140 12.69 1.70 -4.80
CA ALA A 140 12.77 1.91 -6.26
C ALA A 140 12.66 3.39 -6.67
N HIS A 141 12.19 4.27 -5.78
CA HIS A 141 11.93 5.69 -6.08
C HIS A 141 12.85 6.65 -5.32
N LEU A 142 13.62 6.17 -4.34
CA LEU A 142 14.59 6.99 -3.63
C LEU A 142 15.82 7.28 -4.49
N SER A 143 16.23 8.55 -4.52
CA SER A 143 17.47 8.99 -5.17
C SER A 143 18.71 8.82 -4.28
N ASP A 144 18.54 8.93 -2.95
CA ASP A 144 19.60 8.63 -1.99
C ASP A 144 19.85 7.14 -1.91
N ARG A 145 21.06 6.72 -2.29
CA ARG A 145 21.42 5.30 -2.41
C ARG A 145 21.43 4.58 -1.06
N ASP A 146 21.85 5.24 0.00
CA ASP A 146 21.94 4.62 1.32
C ASP A 146 20.55 4.38 1.91
N SER A 147 19.65 5.35 1.79
CA SER A 147 18.25 5.18 2.18
C SER A 147 17.53 4.15 1.31
N ALA A 148 17.80 4.11 0.00
CA ALA A 148 17.27 3.11 -0.91
C ALA A 148 17.73 1.68 -0.52
N THR A 149 19.01 1.52 -0.15
CA THR A 149 19.55 0.22 0.29
C THR A 149 18.88 -0.22 1.60
N ARG A 150 18.80 0.66 2.60
CA ARG A 150 18.11 0.35 3.87
C ARG A 150 16.64 -0.05 3.65
N ALA A 151 15.91 0.72 2.85
CA ALA A 151 14.53 0.38 2.51
C ALA A 151 14.43 -0.97 1.79
N ALA A 152 15.37 -1.24 0.88
CA ALA A 152 15.44 -2.49 0.17
C ALA A 152 15.69 -3.69 1.11
N ASP A 153 16.64 -3.59 2.04
CA ASP A 153 16.96 -4.66 2.99
C ASP A 153 15.76 -4.96 3.89
N SER A 154 15.17 -3.92 4.50
CA SER A 154 13.96 -4.07 5.33
C SER A 154 12.78 -4.63 4.54
N ALA A 155 12.63 -4.27 3.25
CA ALA A 155 11.64 -4.87 2.38
C ALA A 155 11.87 -6.37 2.18
N GLY A 156 13.14 -6.79 2.04
CA GLY A 156 13.52 -8.19 1.89
C GLY A 156 13.10 -9.04 3.08
N GLU A 157 13.37 -8.57 4.30
CA GLU A 157 13.00 -9.21 5.55
C GLU A 157 11.47 -9.33 5.67
N ALA A 158 10.75 -8.23 5.54
CA ALA A 158 9.30 -8.23 5.64
C ALA A 158 8.62 -9.12 4.57
N LEU A 159 9.13 -9.12 3.33
CA LEU A 159 8.64 -10.01 2.27
C LEU A 159 9.01 -11.48 2.50
N ALA A 160 10.09 -11.79 3.23
CA ALA A 160 10.37 -13.16 3.63
C ALA A 160 9.29 -13.66 4.61
N ASP A 161 8.99 -12.86 5.64
CA ASP A 161 7.96 -13.15 6.64
C ASP A 161 6.57 -13.27 6.03
N ALA A 162 6.22 -12.41 5.07
CA ALA A 162 4.95 -12.44 4.35
C ALA A 162 4.67 -13.76 3.63
N PHE A 163 5.71 -14.50 3.28
CA PHE A 163 5.60 -15.79 2.58
C PHE A 163 6.11 -16.98 3.41
N SER A 164 6.14 -16.83 4.74
CA SER A 164 6.42 -17.94 5.68
C SER A 164 5.26 -18.93 5.82
N GLY A 165 4.04 -18.51 5.46
CA GLY A 165 2.80 -19.29 5.56
C GLY A 165 2.05 -19.41 4.25
N THR A 166 0.87 -20.06 4.31
CA THR A 166 -0.03 -20.20 3.15
C THR A 166 -1.09 -19.10 3.15
N TRP A 167 -1.20 -18.39 2.05
CA TRP A 167 -2.18 -17.32 1.86
C TRP A 167 -3.60 -17.85 1.69
N PRO A 168 -4.57 -17.36 2.48
CA PRO A 168 -5.98 -17.65 2.29
C PRO A 168 -6.41 -17.31 0.85
N ARG A 169 -7.27 -18.14 0.27
CA ARG A 169 -7.69 -18.00 -1.14
C ARG A 169 -8.27 -16.62 -1.44
N THR A 170 -9.05 -16.07 -0.51
CA THR A 170 -9.67 -14.74 -0.62
C THR A 170 -8.64 -13.61 -0.67
N LEU A 171 -7.51 -13.75 0.02
CA LEU A 171 -6.47 -12.73 0.15
C LEU A 171 -5.32 -12.87 -0.87
N ARG A 172 -5.31 -13.92 -1.69
CA ARG A 172 -4.27 -14.08 -2.74
C ARG A 172 -4.17 -12.90 -3.70
N PRO A 173 -5.27 -12.18 -4.06
CA PRO A 173 -5.14 -10.99 -4.91
C PRO A 173 -4.24 -9.91 -4.31
N VAL A 174 -4.35 -9.62 -3.02
CA VAL A 174 -3.48 -8.63 -2.35
C VAL A 174 -2.09 -9.22 -2.09
N GLY A 175 -1.98 -10.49 -1.69
CA GLY A 175 -0.70 -11.20 -1.56
C GLY A 175 0.11 -11.22 -2.86
N LEU A 176 -0.57 -11.23 -4.01
CA LEU A 176 0.08 -11.16 -5.32
C LEU A 176 0.84 -9.84 -5.52
N SER A 177 0.36 -8.73 -4.98
CA SER A 177 1.09 -7.45 -5.03
C SER A 177 2.42 -7.53 -4.29
N ALA A 178 2.43 -8.14 -3.09
CA ALA A 178 3.65 -8.36 -2.32
C ALA A 178 4.58 -9.40 -3.00
N LEU A 179 4.00 -10.46 -3.61
CA LEU A 179 4.80 -11.43 -4.36
C LEU A 179 5.50 -10.79 -5.55
N ILE A 180 4.81 -9.95 -6.31
CA ILE A 180 5.41 -9.23 -7.44
C ILE A 180 6.55 -8.36 -6.94
N ALA A 181 6.36 -7.58 -5.88
CA ALA A 181 7.41 -6.76 -5.28
C ALA A 181 8.63 -7.61 -4.85
N LYS A 182 8.40 -8.80 -4.27
CA LYS A 182 9.47 -9.75 -3.93
C LYS A 182 10.21 -10.27 -5.17
N LEU A 183 9.47 -10.63 -6.23
CA LEU A 183 10.06 -11.19 -7.44
C LEU A 183 10.79 -10.14 -8.28
N ASP A 184 10.33 -8.89 -8.30
CA ASP A 184 11.00 -7.80 -9.04
C ASP A 184 12.39 -7.49 -8.48
N ARG A 185 12.62 -7.78 -7.20
CA ARG A 185 13.91 -7.68 -6.50
C ARG A 185 14.83 -8.89 -6.70
N SER A 186 14.37 -9.92 -7.40
CA SER A 186 15.15 -11.15 -7.65
C SER A 186 15.73 -11.18 -9.07
N ASP A 187 16.86 -11.83 -9.24
CA ASP A 187 17.50 -12.05 -10.55
C ASP A 187 16.87 -13.21 -11.35
N LEU A 188 15.68 -13.67 -10.95
CA LEU A 188 15.00 -14.75 -11.61
C LEU A 188 14.58 -14.38 -13.03
N ALA A 189 14.74 -15.32 -13.96
CA ALA A 189 14.27 -15.15 -15.33
C ALA A 189 12.75 -14.89 -15.38
N PRO A 190 12.26 -14.07 -16.34
CA PRO A 190 10.83 -13.70 -16.42
C PRO A 190 9.89 -14.91 -16.44
N ILE A 191 10.28 -15.99 -17.10
CA ILE A 191 9.48 -17.22 -17.14
C ILE A 191 9.33 -17.86 -15.75
N VAL A 192 10.38 -17.83 -14.93
CA VAL A 192 10.34 -18.37 -13.55
C VAL A 192 9.45 -17.48 -12.67
N LYS A 193 9.54 -16.15 -12.82
CA LYS A 193 8.63 -15.22 -12.13
C LYS A 193 7.16 -15.50 -12.48
N ALA A 194 6.87 -15.68 -13.77
CA ALA A 194 5.53 -16.01 -14.24
C ALA A 194 5.00 -17.34 -13.67
N LEU A 195 5.85 -18.38 -13.62
CA LEU A 195 5.51 -19.68 -13.03
C LEU A 195 5.22 -19.54 -11.52
N LYS A 196 6.04 -18.78 -10.77
CA LYS A 196 5.81 -18.52 -9.34
C LYS A 196 4.49 -17.78 -9.09
N VAL A 197 4.18 -16.78 -9.90
CA VAL A 197 2.89 -16.07 -9.86
C VAL A 197 1.72 -17.03 -10.11
N GLY A 198 1.83 -17.90 -11.12
CA GLY A 198 0.84 -18.92 -11.40
C GLY A 198 0.64 -19.91 -10.26
N ALA A 199 1.72 -20.46 -9.72
CA ALA A 199 1.70 -21.37 -8.57
C ALA A 199 1.06 -20.71 -7.34
N PHE A 200 1.44 -19.48 -7.01
CA PHE A 200 0.87 -18.73 -5.88
C PHE A 200 -0.64 -18.52 -6.02
N ARG A 201 -1.12 -18.18 -7.23
CA ARG A 201 -2.57 -18.03 -7.47
C ARG A 201 -3.34 -19.32 -7.19
N MET A 202 -2.75 -20.48 -7.47
CA MET A 202 -3.37 -21.78 -7.25
C MET A 202 -3.24 -22.27 -5.82
N THR A 203 -2.08 -22.14 -5.21
CA THR A 203 -1.74 -22.78 -3.92
C THR A 203 -1.72 -21.80 -2.74
N GLY A 204 -1.40 -20.53 -2.97
CA GLY A 204 -1.14 -19.54 -1.92
C GLY A 204 0.28 -19.64 -1.33
N ARG A 205 1.18 -20.34 -2.04
CA ARG A 205 2.60 -20.52 -1.64
C ARG A 205 3.54 -20.15 -2.77
#